data_29f262c2f385f18c21750b2da895a6ee
#
_entry.id   29f262c2f385f18c21750b2da895a6ee
#
_cell.length_a   1.000
_cell.length_b   1.000
_cell.length_c   1.000
_cell.angle_alpha   90.00
_cell.angle_beta   90.00
_cell.angle_gamma   90.00
#
_symmetry.space_group_name_H-M   'P 1'
#
loop_
_entity.id
_entity.type
_entity.pdbx_description
1 polymer ?
#
loop_
_entity_poly.entity_id
_entity_poly.type
_entity_poly.pdbx_seq_one_letter_code
_entity_poly.pdbx_strand_id
1 'polypeptide(L)'
;MPSTIKNYAIDYDGNNKIQLKESLDDALASAANYISKIGWKKGEPCFFRVKLNKEIKKKYINFSAKKISHKFNLSKWRKKGIINFDGSEIEGNYKAALILPDGKAETPSYLVFDNYEKILKWNRSLRFGISVCTLASMIKI
;
A
#
# COMPACT_ATOMS: atom_id res chain seq x y z
N MET A 1 -14.52 1.40 11.91
CA MET A 1 -15.58 1.41 10.88
C MET A 1 -16.58 0.30 11.17
N PRO A 2 -17.82 0.63 11.55
CA PRO A 2 -18.81 -0.38 11.99
C PRO A 2 -19.12 -1.47 10.95
N SER A 3 -19.25 -1.09 9.67
CA SER A 3 -19.51 -2.07 8.61
C SER A 3 -18.36 -3.04 8.40
N THR A 4 -17.13 -2.58 8.55
CA THR A 4 -15.94 -3.44 8.44
C THR A 4 -15.89 -4.44 9.59
N ILE A 5 -16.17 -4.00 10.82
CA ILE A 5 -16.23 -4.87 11.98
C ILE A 5 -17.30 -5.94 11.80
N LYS A 6 -18.50 -5.55 11.38
CA LYS A 6 -19.63 -6.47 11.17
C LYS A 6 -19.30 -7.56 10.15
N ASN A 7 -18.62 -7.22 9.05
CA ASN A 7 -18.43 -8.12 7.93
C ASN A 7 -17.13 -8.94 8.02
N TYR A 8 -16.11 -8.46 8.71
CA TYR A 8 -14.76 -9.03 8.66
C TYR A 8 -14.13 -9.35 10.00
N ALA A 9 -14.73 -8.94 11.12
CA ALA A 9 -14.18 -9.20 12.43
C ALA A 9 -14.18 -10.70 12.77
N ILE A 10 -13.14 -11.16 13.45
CA ILE A 10 -12.92 -12.57 13.78
C ILE A 10 -12.62 -12.72 15.27
N ASP A 11 -13.19 -13.76 15.90
CA ASP A 11 -12.79 -14.24 17.21
C ASP A 11 -11.66 -15.27 17.02
N TYR A 12 -10.42 -14.81 16.97
CA TYR A 12 -9.27 -15.65 16.69
C TYR A 12 -8.85 -16.51 17.89
N ASP A 13 -8.95 -15.97 19.10
CA ASP A 13 -8.52 -16.66 20.32
C ASP A 13 -9.54 -17.68 20.84
N GLY A 14 -10.72 -17.75 20.24
CA GLY A 14 -11.73 -18.78 20.55
C GLY A 14 -12.48 -18.57 21.85
N ASN A 15 -12.49 -17.36 22.41
CA ASN A 15 -13.18 -17.07 23.66
C ASN A 15 -14.68 -16.75 23.47
N ASN A 16 -15.21 -16.91 22.25
CA ASN A 16 -16.57 -16.59 21.85
C ASN A 16 -16.92 -15.11 21.90
N LYS A 17 -15.90 -14.23 21.93
CA LYS A 17 -16.05 -12.78 21.89
C LYS A 17 -15.07 -12.17 20.90
N ILE A 18 -15.54 -11.25 20.08
CA ILE A 18 -14.67 -10.47 19.21
C ILE A 18 -14.28 -9.19 19.94
N GLN A 19 -13.05 -9.13 20.43
CA GLN A 19 -12.55 -8.07 21.30
C GLN A 19 -11.46 -7.26 20.62
N LEU A 20 -11.83 -6.40 19.65
CA LEU A 20 -10.86 -5.67 18.82
C LEU A 20 -10.02 -4.67 19.61
N LYS A 21 -10.50 -4.19 20.76
CA LYS A 21 -9.77 -3.25 21.61
C LYS A 21 -8.93 -3.94 22.66
N GLU A 22 -9.35 -5.11 23.12
CA GLU A 22 -8.73 -5.82 24.25
C GLU A 22 -7.88 -7.00 23.80
N SER A 23 -8.21 -7.62 22.68
CA SER A 23 -7.49 -8.74 22.13
C SER A 23 -6.72 -8.33 20.87
N LEU A 24 -5.40 -8.31 20.95
CA LEU A 24 -4.53 -8.06 19.81
C LEU A 24 -4.70 -9.14 18.75
N ASP A 25 -4.89 -10.39 19.17
CA ASP A 25 -5.09 -11.51 18.25
C ASP A 25 -6.35 -11.32 17.40
N ASP A 26 -7.47 -10.92 18.01
CA ASP A 26 -8.72 -10.66 17.29
C ASP A 26 -8.56 -9.46 16.33
N ALA A 27 -7.88 -8.41 16.76
CA ALA A 27 -7.64 -7.22 15.95
C ALA A 27 -6.78 -7.55 14.72
N LEU A 28 -5.68 -8.26 14.91
CA LEU A 28 -4.77 -8.63 13.80
C LEU A 28 -5.43 -9.62 12.83
N ALA A 29 -6.12 -10.62 13.35
CA ALA A 29 -6.81 -11.61 12.51
C ALA A 29 -7.95 -10.98 11.72
N SER A 30 -8.69 -10.06 12.33
CA SER A 30 -9.77 -9.32 11.67
C SER A 30 -9.24 -8.42 10.56
N ALA A 31 -8.13 -7.73 10.80
CA ALA A 31 -7.47 -6.90 9.79
C ALA A 31 -6.98 -7.76 8.61
N ALA A 32 -6.34 -8.88 8.89
CA ALA A 32 -5.86 -9.81 7.85
C ALA A 32 -7.03 -10.38 7.03
N ASN A 33 -8.14 -10.74 7.68
CA ASN A 33 -9.34 -11.22 7.00
C ASN A 33 -9.94 -10.15 6.08
N TYR A 34 -10.02 -8.91 6.56
CA TYR A 34 -10.51 -7.78 5.76
C TYR A 34 -9.66 -7.59 4.50
N ILE A 35 -8.33 -7.53 4.67
CA ILE A 35 -7.40 -7.35 3.55
C ILE A 35 -7.54 -8.48 2.54
N SER A 36 -7.64 -9.73 3.00
CA SER A 36 -7.84 -10.89 2.15
C SER A 36 -9.14 -10.79 1.34
N LYS A 37 -10.24 -10.39 1.98
CA LYS A 37 -11.56 -10.30 1.34
C LYS A 37 -11.68 -9.17 0.33
N ILE A 38 -10.93 -8.08 0.48
CA ILE A 38 -10.96 -6.97 -0.48
C ILE A 38 -10.04 -7.17 -1.69
N GLY A 39 -9.38 -8.34 -1.78
CA GLY A 39 -8.63 -8.74 -2.96
C GLY A 39 -7.12 -8.65 -2.85
N TRP A 40 -6.55 -8.75 -1.66
CA TRP A 40 -5.10 -8.81 -1.49
C TRP A 40 -4.52 -9.98 -2.28
N LYS A 41 -3.48 -9.70 -3.05
CA LYS A 41 -2.79 -10.71 -3.87
C LYS A 41 -1.50 -11.12 -3.19
N LYS A 42 -1.50 -12.32 -2.63
CA LYS A 42 -0.32 -12.87 -1.94
C LYS A 42 0.85 -13.02 -2.91
N GLY A 43 2.03 -12.59 -2.48
CA GLY A 43 3.25 -12.67 -3.29
C GLY A 43 3.46 -11.50 -4.23
N GLU A 44 2.48 -10.60 -4.41
CA GLU A 44 2.67 -9.39 -5.18
C GLU A 44 3.15 -8.25 -4.29
N PRO A 45 3.97 -7.33 -4.81
CA PRO A 45 4.47 -6.20 -4.02
C PRO A 45 3.35 -5.22 -3.68
N CYS A 46 3.52 -4.50 -2.58
CA CYS A 46 2.64 -3.41 -2.20
C CYS A 46 3.16 -2.08 -2.74
N PHE A 47 4.44 -1.83 -2.56
CA PHE A 47 5.12 -0.66 -3.10
C PHE A 47 6.62 -0.91 -3.27
N PHE A 48 7.26 -0.07 -4.10
CA PHE A 48 8.71 0.05 -4.14
C PHE A 48 9.09 1.46 -3.69
N ARG A 49 10.02 1.57 -2.76
CA ARG A 49 10.61 2.86 -2.43
C ARG A 49 11.58 3.25 -3.54
N VAL A 50 11.39 4.44 -4.11
CA VAL A 50 12.11 4.85 -5.31
C VAL A 50 12.75 6.22 -5.15
N LYS A 51 13.64 6.55 -6.09
CA LYS A 51 14.23 7.88 -6.26
C LYS A 51 13.83 8.43 -7.62
N LEU A 52 13.63 9.74 -7.67
CA LEU A 52 13.41 10.45 -8.93
C LEU A 52 14.76 10.93 -9.45
N ASN A 53 15.33 10.19 -10.39
CA ASN A 53 16.65 10.51 -10.97
C ASN A 53 16.57 11.61 -12.05
N LYS A 54 15.35 11.95 -12.47
CA LYS A 54 15.03 13.04 -13.40
C LYS A 54 13.79 13.74 -12.91
N GLU A 55 13.58 14.96 -13.36
CA GLU A 55 12.36 15.70 -13.04
C GLU A 55 11.13 15.01 -13.64
N ILE A 56 10.13 14.78 -12.81
CA ILE A 56 8.85 14.18 -13.19
C ILE A 56 7.77 15.25 -13.17
N LYS A 57 6.98 15.32 -14.23
CA LYS A 57 5.86 16.29 -14.30
C LYS A 57 4.87 16.00 -13.18
N LYS A 58 4.45 17.04 -12.46
CA LYS A 58 3.51 16.94 -11.34
C LYS A 58 2.21 16.22 -11.69
N LYS A 59 1.75 16.30 -12.94
CA LYS A 59 0.53 15.62 -13.39
C LYS A 59 0.60 14.10 -13.26
N TYR A 60 1.80 13.52 -13.23
CA TYR A 60 2.01 12.08 -13.09
C TYR A 60 2.20 11.64 -11.63
N ILE A 61 2.23 12.58 -10.70
CA ILE A 61 2.46 12.30 -9.28
C ILE A 61 1.13 12.38 -8.53
N ASN A 62 0.86 11.39 -7.69
CA ASN A 62 -0.33 11.40 -6.84
C ASN A 62 0.04 11.98 -5.48
N PHE A 63 -0.61 13.08 -5.10
CA PHE A 63 -0.44 13.74 -3.81
C PHE A 63 -1.59 13.47 -2.85
N SER A 64 -2.63 12.78 -3.32
CA SER A 64 -3.85 12.50 -2.57
C SER A 64 -4.29 11.06 -2.77
N ALA A 65 -4.84 10.48 -1.71
CA ALA A 65 -5.39 9.13 -1.73
C ALA A 65 -6.82 9.06 -2.27
N LYS A 66 -7.45 10.18 -2.62
CA LYS A 66 -8.82 10.19 -3.14
C LYS A 66 -8.97 9.40 -4.42
N LYS A 67 -8.00 9.53 -5.33
CA LYS A 67 -7.95 8.79 -6.58
C LYS A 67 -6.49 8.61 -6.98
N ILE A 68 -6.10 7.38 -7.16
CA ILE A 68 -4.77 7.04 -7.67
C ILE A 68 -4.86 6.89 -9.18
N SER A 69 -4.08 7.69 -9.89
CA SER A 69 -4.12 7.75 -11.37
C SER A 69 -2.73 7.61 -11.97
N HIS A 70 -2.67 7.54 -13.30
CA HIS A 70 -1.42 7.40 -14.07
C HIS A 70 -0.67 6.11 -13.69
N LYS A 71 -1.35 4.98 -13.80
CA LYS A 71 -0.77 3.66 -13.59
C LYS A 71 -0.08 3.21 -14.87
N PHE A 72 1.25 3.25 -14.85
CA PHE A 72 2.08 2.85 -15.99
C PHE A 72 2.87 1.60 -15.66
N ASN A 73 3.28 0.86 -16.69
CA ASN A 73 4.23 -0.24 -16.55
C ASN A 73 5.54 0.26 -15.95
N LEU A 74 6.23 -0.59 -15.20
CA LEU A 74 7.53 -0.24 -14.61
C LEU A 74 8.55 0.18 -15.67
N SER A 75 8.50 -0.41 -16.86
CA SER A 75 9.36 0.00 -17.98
C SER A 75 9.17 1.45 -18.36
N LYS A 76 7.93 1.95 -18.35
CA LYS A 76 7.64 3.37 -18.64
C LYS A 76 8.16 4.30 -17.55
N TRP A 77 8.02 3.91 -16.28
CA TRP A 77 8.57 4.66 -15.16
C TRP A 77 10.10 4.69 -15.20
N ARG A 78 10.72 3.59 -15.54
CA ARG A 78 12.17 3.51 -15.72
C ARG A 78 12.66 4.49 -16.79
N LYS A 79 11.97 4.57 -17.92
CA LYS A 79 12.27 5.54 -19.00
C LYS A 79 12.12 6.99 -18.52
N LYS A 80 11.24 7.24 -17.57
CA LYS A 80 11.05 8.59 -16.97
C LYS A 80 12.11 8.93 -15.92
N GLY A 81 13.03 8.04 -15.62
CA GLY A 81 14.12 8.29 -14.69
C GLY A 81 13.84 7.86 -13.26
N ILE A 82 12.91 6.94 -13.04
CA ILE A 82 12.67 6.38 -11.72
C ILE A 82 13.55 5.15 -11.51
N ILE A 83 14.23 5.12 -10.36
CA ILE A 83 15.09 4.01 -9.94
C ILE A 83 14.72 3.61 -8.51
N ASN A 84 15.12 2.41 -8.10
CA ASN A 84 14.97 1.99 -6.71
C ASN A 84 15.78 2.91 -5.77
N PHE A 85 15.38 2.97 -4.52
CA PHE A 85 16.03 3.80 -3.51
C PHE A 85 17.52 3.45 -3.34
N ASP A 86 17.89 2.19 -3.55
CA ASP A 86 19.29 1.73 -3.48
C ASP A 86 20.12 2.03 -4.74
N GLY A 87 19.51 2.64 -5.75
CA GLY A 87 20.16 2.99 -7.02
C GLY A 87 20.03 1.96 -8.12
N SER A 88 19.47 0.78 -7.85
CA SER A 88 19.26 -0.25 -8.87
C SER A 88 18.07 0.09 -9.76
N GLU A 89 17.98 -0.55 -10.94
CA GLU A 89 16.84 -0.40 -11.82
C GLU A 89 15.60 -1.07 -11.23
N ILE A 90 14.43 -0.43 -11.42
CA ILE A 90 13.17 -1.06 -11.07
C ILE A 90 12.85 -2.17 -12.06
N GLU A 91 12.49 -3.34 -11.54
CA GLU A 91 12.22 -4.53 -12.34
C GLU A 91 10.85 -5.12 -11.97
N GLY A 92 10.26 -5.81 -12.93
CA GLY A 92 9.01 -6.51 -12.75
C GLY A 92 8.00 -6.17 -13.84
N ASN A 93 6.95 -6.96 -13.91
CA ASN A 93 5.90 -6.83 -14.92
C ASN A 93 4.59 -6.37 -14.27
N TYR A 94 4.65 -5.23 -13.60
CA TYR A 94 3.52 -4.66 -12.88
C TYR A 94 3.23 -3.25 -13.37
N LYS A 95 1.99 -2.82 -13.20
CA LYS A 95 1.59 -1.42 -13.34
C LYS A 95 1.67 -0.75 -11.98
N ALA A 96 2.20 0.46 -11.95
CA ALA A 96 2.38 1.21 -10.71
C ALA A 96 2.01 2.67 -10.91
N ALA A 97 1.63 3.31 -9.81
CA ALA A 97 1.41 4.76 -9.74
C ALA A 97 2.47 5.37 -8.83
N LEU A 98 2.90 6.59 -9.16
CA LEU A 98 3.86 7.32 -8.34
C LEU A 98 3.13 8.15 -7.30
N ILE A 99 3.53 8.03 -6.03
CA ILE A 99 3.00 8.85 -4.93
C ILE A 99 4.12 9.59 -4.23
N LEU A 100 3.79 10.79 -3.75
CA LEU A 100 4.65 11.61 -2.90
C LEU A 100 3.83 12.02 -1.68
N PRO A 101 3.80 11.20 -0.62
CA PRO A 101 2.95 11.49 0.54
C PRO A 101 3.23 12.82 1.23
N ASP A 102 4.49 13.27 1.21
CA ASP A 102 4.89 14.54 1.82
C ASP A 102 4.93 15.71 0.85
N GLY A 103 4.70 15.46 -0.44
CA GLY A 103 4.49 16.49 -1.44
C GLY A 103 5.70 17.27 -1.91
N LYS A 104 6.91 16.91 -1.47
CA LYS A 104 8.16 17.58 -1.85
C LYS A 104 9.12 16.63 -2.54
N ALA A 105 9.87 17.14 -3.51
CA ALA A 105 10.78 16.30 -4.31
C ALA A 105 11.86 15.59 -3.48
N GLU A 106 12.32 16.22 -2.41
CA GLU A 106 13.33 15.66 -1.51
C GLU A 106 12.76 14.70 -0.46
N THR A 107 11.45 14.55 -0.38
CA THR A 107 10.80 13.62 0.55
C THR A 107 10.63 12.23 -0.09
N PRO A 108 10.36 11.19 0.72
CA PRO A 108 10.20 9.84 0.19
C PRO A 108 9.16 9.74 -0.93
N SER A 109 9.50 9.02 -1.99
CA SER A 109 8.62 8.71 -3.10
C SER A 109 8.49 7.19 -3.26
N TYR A 110 7.33 6.77 -3.77
CA TYR A 110 7.00 5.35 -3.87
C TYR A 110 6.26 5.08 -5.17
N LEU A 111 6.57 3.94 -5.80
CA LEU A 111 5.71 3.34 -6.82
C LEU A 111 4.81 2.32 -6.12
N VAL A 112 3.51 2.51 -6.22
CA VAL A 112 2.52 1.69 -5.51
C VAL A 112 1.74 0.81 -6.49
N PHE A 113 1.42 -0.39 -6.05
CA PHE A 113 0.81 -1.43 -6.85
C PHE A 113 -0.63 -1.70 -6.41
N ASP A 114 -1.24 -2.72 -6.98
CA ASP A 114 -2.64 -3.03 -6.72
C ASP A 114 -2.92 -3.34 -5.24
N ASN A 115 -2.01 -4.04 -4.57
CA ASN A 115 -2.17 -4.33 -3.14
C ASN A 115 -2.24 -3.07 -2.29
N TYR A 116 -1.45 -2.04 -2.62
CA TYR A 116 -1.52 -0.75 -1.94
C TYR A 116 -2.92 -0.12 -2.06
N GLU A 117 -3.50 -0.18 -3.25
CA GLU A 117 -4.84 0.37 -3.47
C GLU A 117 -5.91 -0.37 -2.66
N LYS A 118 -5.75 -1.67 -2.42
CA LYS A 118 -6.65 -2.42 -1.55
C LYS A 118 -6.63 -1.87 -0.12
N ILE A 119 -5.44 -1.52 0.39
CA ILE A 119 -5.31 -0.89 1.70
C ILE A 119 -6.04 0.47 1.73
N LEU A 120 -5.97 1.25 0.66
CA LEU A 120 -6.65 2.53 0.59
C LEU A 120 -8.18 2.41 0.65
N LYS A 121 -8.75 1.26 0.35
CA LYS A 121 -10.17 1.02 0.55
C LYS A 121 -10.54 1.01 2.04
N TRP A 122 -9.60 0.64 2.88
CA TRP A 122 -9.76 0.67 4.33
C TRP A 122 -9.65 2.11 4.86
N ASN A 123 -8.60 2.83 4.48
CA ASN A 123 -8.37 4.21 4.90
C ASN A 123 -7.66 4.97 3.79
N ARG A 124 -8.28 6.05 3.32
CA ARG A 124 -7.76 6.84 2.21
C ARG A 124 -6.72 7.87 2.68
N SER A 125 -5.60 7.36 3.16
CA SER A 125 -4.42 8.13 3.51
C SER A 125 -3.19 7.50 2.85
N LEU A 126 -2.41 8.30 2.11
CA LEU A 126 -1.19 7.80 1.47
C LEU A 126 -0.21 7.23 2.51
N ARG A 127 -0.03 7.95 3.61
CA ARG A 127 0.87 7.51 4.69
C ARG A 127 0.37 6.26 5.38
N PHE A 128 -0.93 6.16 5.61
CA PHE A 128 -1.54 4.97 6.19
C PHE A 128 -1.27 3.74 5.32
N GLY A 129 -1.47 3.85 4.01
CA GLY A 129 -1.20 2.76 3.08
C GLY A 129 0.24 2.28 3.15
N ILE A 130 1.21 3.20 3.15
CA ILE A 130 2.63 2.87 3.25
C ILE A 130 2.93 2.18 4.60
N SER A 131 2.37 2.69 5.69
CA SER A 131 2.59 2.12 7.03
C SER A 131 2.05 0.68 7.13
N VAL A 132 0.85 0.43 6.63
CA VAL A 132 0.25 -0.91 6.63
C VAL A 132 1.03 -1.87 5.75
N CYS A 133 1.44 -1.44 4.55
CA CYS A 133 2.25 -2.27 3.66
C CYS A 133 3.61 -2.60 4.26
N THR A 134 4.24 -1.65 4.95
CA THR A 134 5.51 -1.87 5.64
C THR A 134 5.33 -2.91 6.75
N LEU A 135 4.27 -2.77 7.56
CA LEU A 135 3.96 -3.74 8.61
C LEU A 135 3.70 -5.14 8.03
N ALA A 136 2.94 -5.22 6.95
CA ALA A 136 2.66 -6.48 6.26
C ALA A 136 3.93 -7.17 5.79
N SER A 137 4.90 -6.42 5.27
CA SER A 137 6.18 -6.97 4.84
C SER A 137 7.01 -7.51 6.01
N MET A 138 6.91 -6.87 7.18
CA MET A 138 7.64 -7.28 8.39
C MET A 138 7.08 -8.58 8.99
N ILE A 139 5.79 -8.81 8.90
CA ILE A 139 5.13 -10.02 9.42
C ILE A 139 4.88 -11.07 8.33
N LYS A 140 5.37 -10.85 7.13
CA LYS A 140 5.31 -11.79 5.99
C LYS A 140 3.90 -12.29 5.67
N ILE A 141 2.96 -11.36 5.64
CA ILE A 141 1.61 -11.68 5.18
C ILE A 141 1.62 -12.00 3.68
#